data_2b238dc56ddb85de0f747e6c3cb6527c
#
_entry.id   2b238dc56ddb85de0f747e6c3cb6527c
#
_cell.length_a   1.000
_cell.length_b   1.000
_cell.length_c   1.000
_cell.angle_alpha   90.00
_cell.angle_beta   90.00
_cell.angle_gamma   90.00
#
_symmetry.space_group_name_H-M   'P 1'
#
loop_
_entity.id
_entity.type
_entity.pdbx_description
1 polymer ?
#
loop_
_entity_poly.entity_id
_entity_poly.type
_entity_poly.pdbx_seq_one_letter_code
_entity_poly.pdbx_strand_id
1 'polypeptide(L)'
;MKYDYPTIARKLNQCWPDFIFNQSNLEACIESETVAAGDFFPKFETTEFQVAIVISGVFRLYYVAQNKEVNIQFLFENDLLIDLNNHTQVNNHHFRLQAIEQTEIMVIDVTKLFERRGELFIQSGIDRFITQTLIQITTEHLTTNLYLSGEARYSKLFEAKPEYFVRLPLYHIASYLGMEKESLSRIRRTIIEKRKKIRAA
;
A
#
# COMPACT_ATOMS: atom_id res chain seq x y z
N MET A 1 -19.14 16.16 9.95
CA MET A 1 -19.33 14.69 9.86
C MET A 1 -17.99 14.05 10.19
N LYS A 2 -17.98 12.94 10.95
CA LYS A 2 -16.73 12.30 11.40
C LYS A 2 -15.96 11.64 10.23
N TYR A 3 -16.69 11.19 9.18
CA TYR A 3 -16.11 10.44 8.04
C TYR A 3 -16.72 10.87 6.71
N ASP A 4 -15.94 10.77 5.63
CA ASP A 4 -16.39 10.94 4.24
C ASP A 4 -16.91 9.59 3.69
N TYR A 5 -18.18 9.29 3.96
CA TYR A 5 -18.82 8.03 3.56
C TYR A 5 -18.81 7.77 2.05
N PRO A 6 -19.03 8.75 1.17
CA PRO A 6 -18.88 8.56 -0.27
C PRO A 6 -17.50 8.05 -0.67
N THR A 7 -16.44 8.58 -0.09
CA THR A 7 -15.07 8.13 -0.34
C THR A 7 -14.86 6.72 0.20
N ILE A 8 -15.34 6.39 1.41
CA ILE A 8 -15.26 5.04 1.97
C ILE A 8 -15.97 4.03 1.06
N ALA A 9 -17.22 4.31 0.68
CA ALA A 9 -18.00 3.45 -0.21
C ALA A 9 -17.28 3.21 -1.54
N ARG A 10 -16.71 4.26 -2.14
CA ARG A 10 -15.94 4.16 -3.39
C ARG A 10 -14.69 3.28 -3.22
N LYS A 11 -14.02 3.32 -2.08
CA LYS A 11 -12.87 2.46 -1.80
C LYS A 11 -13.28 1.00 -1.61
N LEU A 12 -14.34 0.75 -0.85
CA LEU A 12 -14.88 -0.60 -0.67
C LEU A 12 -15.42 -1.18 -1.98
N ASN A 13 -15.90 -0.35 -2.91
CA ASN A 13 -16.33 -0.80 -4.23
C ASN A 13 -15.17 -1.29 -5.12
N GLN A 14 -13.93 -1.10 -4.73
CA GLN A 14 -12.81 -1.79 -5.38
C GLN A 14 -12.84 -3.30 -5.10
N CYS A 15 -13.37 -3.70 -3.94
CA CYS A 15 -13.57 -5.11 -3.58
C CYS A 15 -14.93 -5.61 -4.04
N TRP A 16 -15.98 -4.83 -3.83
CA TRP A 16 -17.39 -5.19 -4.09
C TRP A 16 -18.08 -4.14 -5.00
N PRO A 17 -17.77 -4.11 -6.31
CA PRO A 17 -18.17 -3.02 -7.21
C PRO A 17 -19.69 -2.85 -7.36
N ASP A 18 -20.43 -3.93 -7.24
CA ASP A 18 -21.90 -3.92 -7.43
C ASP A 18 -22.68 -3.75 -6.12
N PHE A 19 -21.96 -3.51 -5.02
CA PHE A 19 -22.60 -3.36 -3.72
C PHE A 19 -22.89 -1.89 -3.40
N ILE A 20 -24.12 -1.61 -3.00
CA ILE A 20 -24.54 -0.26 -2.56
C ILE A 20 -24.36 -0.19 -1.04
N PHE A 21 -23.41 0.61 -0.59
CA PHE A 21 -23.15 0.83 0.83
C PHE A 21 -24.13 1.85 1.41
N ASN A 22 -24.75 1.49 2.52
CA ASN A 22 -25.59 2.38 3.30
C ASN A 22 -24.74 3.02 4.40
N GLN A 23 -24.86 4.34 4.57
CA GLN A 23 -24.12 5.10 5.57
C GLN A 23 -24.30 4.55 6.99
N SER A 24 -25.53 4.27 7.41
CA SER A 24 -25.81 3.77 8.77
C SER A 24 -25.14 2.41 9.04
N ASN A 25 -25.08 1.54 8.02
CA ASN A 25 -24.42 0.25 8.14
C ASN A 25 -22.90 0.42 8.23
N LEU A 26 -22.31 1.34 7.45
CA LEU A 26 -20.90 1.65 7.52
C LEU A 26 -20.52 2.24 8.89
N GLU A 27 -21.29 3.18 9.39
CA GLU A 27 -21.04 3.80 10.72
C GLU A 27 -20.95 2.78 11.85
N ALA A 28 -21.78 1.75 11.80
CA ALA A 28 -21.80 0.68 12.81
C ALA A 28 -20.62 -0.28 12.74
N CYS A 29 -19.87 -0.28 11.63
CA CYS A 29 -18.78 -1.22 11.35
C CYS A 29 -17.40 -0.54 11.33
N ILE A 30 -17.33 0.77 11.61
CA ILE A 30 -16.09 1.56 11.51
C ILE A 30 -15.56 1.90 12.88
N GLU A 31 -14.27 1.67 13.06
CA GLU A 31 -13.49 2.09 14.22
C GLU A 31 -12.24 2.86 13.75
N SER A 32 -11.82 3.86 14.54
CA SER A 32 -10.57 4.58 14.31
C SER A 32 -9.47 3.96 15.16
N GLU A 33 -8.31 3.74 14.55
CA GLU A 33 -7.14 3.20 15.22
C GLU A 33 -5.91 4.03 14.88
N THR A 34 -4.99 4.18 15.85
CA THR A 34 -3.67 4.75 15.66
C THR A 34 -2.63 3.64 15.69
N VAL A 35 -1.84 3.55 14.64
CA VAL A 35 -0.74 2.59 14.50
C VAL A 35 0.57 3.35 14.66
N ALA A 36 1.41 2.94 15.60
CA ALA A 36 2.70 3.59 15.82
C ALA A 36 3.69 3.28 14.68
N ALA A 37 4.65 4.17 14.47
CA ALA A 37 5.73 3.93 13.52
C ALA A 37 6.46 2.62 13.83
N GLY A 38 6.60 1.75 12.84
CA GLY A 38 7.20 0.42 12.95
C GLY A 38 6.22 -0.70 13.29
N ASP A 39 5.00 -0.41 13.75
CA ASP A 39 3.97 -1.40 14.04
C ASP A 39 3.28 -1.89 12.75
N PHE A 40 2.52 -2.97 12.88
CA PHE A 40 1.91 -3.68 11.77
C PHE A 40 0.39 -3.55 11.77
N PHE A 41 -0.20 -3.74 10.57
CA PHE A 41 -1.63 -3.95 10.39
C PHE A 41 -1.86 -5.27 9.62
N PRO A 42 -2.83 -6.11 10.05
CA PRO A 42 -3.47 -6.06 11.36
C PRO A 42 -2.45 -6.31 12.48
N LYS A 43 -2.74 -5.86 13.69
CA LYS A 43 -1.84 -6.04 14.85
C LYS A 43 -1.69 -7.51 15.27
N PHE A 44 -2.75 -8.28 15.07
CA PHE A 44 -2.82 -9.71 15.43
C PHE A 44 -3.54 -10.47 14.33
N GLU A 45 -3.25 -11.77 14.23
CA GLU A 45 -4.05 -12.69 13.43
C GLU A 45 -5.48 -12.71 13.97
N THR A 46 -6.41 -12.18 13.22
CA THR A 46 -7.84 -12.19 13.55
C THR A 46 -8.56 -13.19 12.66
N THR A 47 -9.60 -13.82 13.20
CA THR A 47 -10.53 -14.66 12.42
C THR A 47 -11.55 -13.82 11.67
N GLU A 48 -11.61 -12.53 11.97
CA GLU A 48 -12.53 -11.57 11.37
C GLU A 48 -11.89 -10.93 10.14
N PHE A 49 -12.69 -10.81 9.09
CA PHE A 49 -12.26 -10.09 7.89
C PHE A 49 -12.30 -8.58 8.16
N GLN A 50 -11.13 -7.98 8.21
CA GLN A 50 -10.98 -6.54 8.39
C GLN A 50 -10.28 -5.93 7.18
N VAL A 51 -10.76 -4.77 6.77
CA VAL A 51 -10.05 -3.89 5.86
C VAL A 51 -9.87 -2.54 6.54
N ALA A 52 -8.85 -1.79 6.15
CA ALA A 52 -8.69 -0.44 6.69
C ALA A 52 -8.42 0.58 5.58
N ILE A 53 -8.67 1.85 5.88
CA ILE A 53 -8.33 2.99 5.02
C ILE A 53 -7.38 3.90 5.79
N VAL A 54 -6.30 4.29 5.16
CA VAL A 54 -5.35 5.27 5.75
C VAL A 54 -6.02 6.63 5.80
N ILE A 55 -6.11 7.21 7.00
CA ILE A 55 -6.62 8.58 7.23
C ILE A 55 -5.48 9.59 7.15
N SER A 56 -4.39 9.31 7.87
CA SER A 56 -3.15 10.09 7.82
C SER A 56 -1.97 9.17 8.04
N GLY A 57 -0.84 9.46 7.42
CA GLY A 57 0.37 8.65 7.55
C GLY A 57 0.65 7.77 6.33
N VAL A 58 1.58 6.82 6.48
CA VAL A 58 2.04 5.95 5.39
C VAL A 58 2.30 4.54 5.89
N PHE A 59 1.79 3.56 5.15
CA PHE A 59 2.19 2.16 5.27
C PHE A 59 3.10 1.74 4.13
N ARG A 60 3.95 0.76 4.39
CA ARG A 60 4.66 -0.01 3.36
C ARG A 60 4.12 -1.43 3.30
N LEU A 61 3.94 -1.93 2.10
CA LEU A 61 3.73 -3.35 1.83
C LEU A 61 5.07 -3.93 1.38
N TYR A 62 5.55 -4.95 2.09
CA TYR A 62 6.83 -5.59 1.78
C TYR A 62 6.77 -7.09 2.08
N TYR A 63 7.74 -7.82 1.57
CA TYR A 63 8.03 -9.21 1.95
C TYR A 63 9.52 -9.39 2.21
N VAL A 64 9.89 -10.51 2.84
CA VAL A 64 11.29 -10.85 3.12
C VAL A 64 11.75 -11.92 2.13
N ALA A 65 12.81 -11.63 1.37
CA ALA A 65 13.48 -12.57 0.47
C ALA A 65 14.97 -12.57 0.76
N GLN A 66 15.57 -13.75 0.97
CA GLN A 66 16.99 -13.89 1.25
C GLN A 66 17.50 -12.96 2.38
N ASN A 67 16.73 -12.85 3.45
CA ASN A 67 16.98 -11.97 4.59
C ASN A 67 16.99 -10.45 4.26
N LYS A 68 16.42 -10.05 3.12
CA LYS A 68 16.24 -8.64 2.75
C LYS A 68 14.76 -8.31 2.66
N GLU A 69 14.39 -7.14 3.16
CA GLU A 69 13.05 -6.59 3.00
C GLU A 69 12.89 -5.97 1.61
N VAL A 70 11.91 -6.44 0.86
CA VAL A 70 11.61 -5.96 -0.48
C VAL A 70 10.29 -5.21 -0.46
N ASN A 71 10.35 -3.89 -0.54
CA ASN A 71 9.16 -3.06 -0.62
C ASN A 71 8.53 -3.19 -2.00
N ILE A 72 7.21 -3.43 -2.04
CA ILE A 72 6.46 -3.58 -3.28
C ILE A 72 5.42 -2.49 -3.49
N GLN A 73 4.98 -1.84 -2.40
CA GLN A 73 4.04 -0.73 -2.48
C GLN A 73 4.14 0.17 -1.24
N PHE A 74 3.82 1.45 -1.42
CA PHE A 74 3.55 2.38 -0.32
C PHE A 74 2.10 2.84 -0.41
N LEU A 75 1.44 2.89 0.73
CA LEU A 75 0.02 3.18 0.88
C LEU A 75 -0.12 4.46 1.70
N PHE A 76 -0.70 5.45 1.09
CA PHE A 76 -0.86 6.81 1.62
C PHE A 76 -2.32 7.07 2.01
N GLU A 77 -2.61 8.30 2.35
CA GLU A 77 -3.96 8.74 2.69
C GLU A 77 -4.98 8.31 1.62
N ASN A 78 -6.09 7.77 2.04
CA ASN A 78 -7.17 7.19 1.25
C ASN A 78 -6.83 5.85 0.57
N ASP A 79 -5.67 5.24 0.79
CA ASP A 79 -5.42 3.89 0.29
C ASP A 79 -6.05 2.83 1.18
N LEU A 80 -6.47 1.73 0.54
CA LEU A 80 -7.08 0.58 1.20
C LEU A 80 -6.00 -0.39 1.67
N LEU A 81 -6.04 -0.75 2.95
CA LEU A 81 -5.19 -1.76 3.58
C LEU A 81 -5.97 -3.07 3.68
N ILE A 82 -5.38 -4.15 3.18
CA ILE A 82 -5.92 -5.52 3.31
C ILE A 82 -4.77 -6.46 3.67
N ASP A 83 -4.98 -7.33 4.65
CA ASP A 83 -4.01 -8.39 4.97
C ASP A 83 -3.93 -9.39 3.83
N LEU A 84 -2.77 -9.50 3.21
CA LEU A 84 -2.54 -10.42 2.10
C LEU A 84 -2.25 -11.85 2.57
N ASN A 85 -1.84 -12.07 3.82
CA ASN A 85 -1.37 -13.38 4.28
C ASN A 85 -2.46 -14.42 4.34
N ASN A 86 -3.68 -14.02 4.70
CA ASN A 86 -4.82 -14.93 4.78
C ASN A 86 -5.37 -15.33 3.39
N HIS A 87 -4.94 -14.63 2.33
CA HIS A 87 -5.50 -14.77 0.97
C HIS A 87 -4.48 -15.25 -0.06
N THR A 88 -3.19 -15.23 0.26
CA THR A 88 -2.14 -15.62 -0.68
C THR A 88 -1.24 -16.70 -0.09
N GLN A 89 -1.38 -17.93 -0.59
CA GLN A 89 -0.41 -19.02 -0.33
C GLN A 89 0.75 -18.95 -1.33
N VAL A 90 1.36 -17.78 -1.50
CA VAL A 90 2.46 -17.64 -2.45
C VAL A 90 3.79 -18.02 -1.79
N ASN A 91 4.19 -19.28 -1.98
CA ASN A 91 5.57 -19.77 -1.80
C ASN A 91 6.31 -19.29 -0.54
N ASN A 92 5.72 -19.43 0.65
CA ASN A 92 6.33 -19.04 1.94
C ASN A 92 6.75 -17.56 2.05
N HIS A 93 6.27 -16.68 1.19
CA HIS A 93 6.46 -15.25 1.33
C HIS A 93 5.30 -14.65 2.14
N HIS A 94 5.64 -14.19 3.34
CA HIS A 94 4.69 -13.45 4.17
C HIS A 94 4.77 -11.97 3.80
N PHE A 95 3.71 -11.44 3.23
CA PHE A 95 3.54 -10.00 3.04
C PHE A 95 3.26 -9.33 4.39
N ARG A 96 3.79 -8.15 4.57
CA ARG A 96 3.59 -7.37 5.79
C ARG A 96 3.22 -5.94 5.45
N LEU A 97 2.21 -5.42 6.14
CA LEU A 97 1.86 -4.01 6.16
C LEU A 97 2.43 -3.38 7.42
N GLN A 98 3.37 -2.46 7.27
CA GLN A 98 4.04 -1.78 8.38
C GLN A 98 3.90 -0.26 8.25
N ALA A 99 3.52 0.40 9.33
CA ALA A 99 3.48 1.86 9.40
C ALA A 99 4.92 2.43 9.36
N ILE A 100 5.19 3.35 8.44
CA ILE A 100 6.49 4.04 8.33
C ILE A 100 6.59 5.19 9.34
N GLU A 101 5.47 5.83 9.60
CA GLU A 101 5.28 6.91 10.56
C GLU A 101 4.04 6.63 11.41
N GLN A 102 3.80 7.40 12.46
CA GLN A 102 2.54 7.28 13.20
C GLN A 102 1.38 7.53 12.24
N THR A 103 0.49 6.56 12.13
CA THR A 103 -0.56 6.51 11.12
C THR A 103 -1.93 6.33 11.77
N GLU A 104 -2.89 7.14 11.35
CA GLU A 104 -4.29 6.94 11.71
C GLU A 104 -4.98 6.16 10.62
N ILE A 105 -5.69 5.12 11.00
CA ILE A 105 -6.47 4.27 10.08
C ILE A 105 -7.93 4.18 10.53
N MET A 106 -8.77 3.96 9.56
CA MET A 106 -10.17 3.61 9.74
C MET A 106 -10.31 2.12 9.47
N VAL A 107 -10.52 1.33 10.50
CA VAL A 107 -10.76 -0.11 10.41
C VAL A 107 -12.23 -0.36 10.16
N ILE A 108 -12.53 -1.23 9.21
CA ILE A 108 -13.88 -1.61 8.82
C ILE A 108 -14.03 -3.12 9.02
N ASP A 109 -14.91 -3.50 9.92
CA ASP A 109 -15.31 -4.90 10.11
C ASP A 109 -16.25 -5.32 8.98
N VAL A 110 -15.69 -5.99 7.98
CA VAL A 110 -16.46 -6.46 6.82
C VAL A 110 -17.27 -7.71 7.13
N THR A 111 -16.93 -8.46 8.18
CA THR A 111 -17.74 -9.58 8.67
C THR A 111 -19.08 -9.06 9.16
N LYS A 112 -19.07 -8.03 10.00
CA LYS A 112 -20.26 -7.36 10.50
C LYS A 112 -21.01 -6.62 9.38
N LEU A 113 -20.28 -5.96 8.47
CA LEU A 113 -20.86 -5.23 7.35
C LEU A 113 -21.67 -6.15 6.40
N PHE A 114 -21.21 -7.37 6.20
CA PHE A 114 -21.80 -8.36 5.30
C PHE A 114 -22.41 -9.57 6.00
N GLU A 115 -22.81 -9.46 7.25
CA GLU A 115 -23.35 -10.55 8.08
C GLU A 115 -24.42 -11.37 7.35
N ARG A 116 -25.29 -10.72 6.55
CA ARG A 116 -26.36 -11.36 5.77
C ARG A 116 -25.91 -11.98 4.45
N ARG A 117 -24.68 -11.75 4.00
CA ARG A 117 -24.16 -12.21 2.71
C ARG A 117 -23.29 -13.45 2.80
N GLY A 118 -22.74 -13.70 3.99
CA GLY A 118 -21.89 -14.84 4.26
C GLY A 118 -20.44 -14.67 3.82
N GLU A 119 -19.61 -15.53 4.34
CA GLU A 119 -18.15 -15.48 4.23
C GLU A 119 -17.64 -15.56 2.79
N LEU A 120 -18.23 -16.40 1.93
CA LEU A 120 -17.85 -16.53 0.53
C LEU A 120 -18.01 -15.22 -0.25
N PHE A 121 -19.02 -14.42 0.06
CA PHE A 121 -19.19 -13.11 -0.56
C PHE A 121 -18.08 -12.15 -0.14
N ILE A 122 -17.74 -12.13 1.14
CA ILE A 122 -16.67 -11.31 1.69
C ILE A 122 -15.35 -11.69 1.02
N GLN A 123 -15.01 -12.97 1.06
CA GLN A 123 -13.76 -13.49 0.53
C GLN A 123 -13.60 -13.24 -0.97
N SER A 124 -14.65 -13.47 -1.77
CA SER A 124 -14.60 -13.22 -3.22
C SER A 124 -14.27 -11.77 -3.59
N GLY A 125 -14.75 -10.81 -2.81
CA GLY A 125 -14.46 -9.40 -3.00
C GLY A 125 -13.00 -9.06 -2.65
N ILE A 126 -12.52 -9.57 -1.52
CA ILE A 126 -11.13 -9.39 -1.07
C ILE A 126 -10.16 -10.05 -2.05
N ASP A 127 -10.39 -11.30 -2.46
CA ASP A 127 -9.55 -12.04 -3.40
C ASP A 127 -9.45 -11.34 -4.76
N ARG A 128 -10.57 -10.78 -5.23
CA ARG A 128 -10.59 -9.97 -6.45
C ARG A 128 -9.66 -8.77 -6.35
N PHE A 129 -9.80 -7.99 -5.27
CA PHE A 129 -8.96 -6.82 -5.04
C PHE A 129 -7.49 -7.18 -4.95
N ILE A 130 -7.15 -8.19 -4.15
CA ILE A 130 -5.77 -8.66 -3.98
C ILE A 130 -5.20 -9.11 -5.33
N THR A 131 -5.92 -9.93 -6.09
CA THR A 131 -5.48 -10.44 -7.38
C THR A 131 -5.20 -9.30 -8.36
N GLN A 132 -6.12 -8.34 -8.49
CA GLN A 132 -5.94 -7.18 -9.37
C GLN A 132 -4.75 -6.33 -8.93
N THR A 133 -4.62 -6.06 -7.63
CA THR A 133 -3.52 -5.27 -7.08
C THR A 133 -2.17 -5.95 -7.31
N LEU A 134 -2.05 -7.25 -7.05
CA LEU A 134 -0.81 -8.00 -7.26
C LEU A 134 -0.43 -8.09 -8.74
N ILE A 135 -1.40 -8.28 -9.65
CA ILE A 135 -1.14 -8.26 -11.10
C ILE A 135 -0.60 -6.88 -11.51
N GLN A 136 -1.23 -5.81 -11.06
CA GLN A 136 -0.78 -4.45 -11.38
C GLN A 136 0.64 -4.18 -10.86
N ILE A 137 0.90 -4.46 -9.57
CA ILE A 137 2.22 -4.29 -8.95
C ILE A 137 3.28 -5.11 -9.70
N THR A 138 3.00 -6.39 -9.93
CA THR A 138 3.93 -7.31 -10.59
C THR A 138 4.26 -6.84 -12.01
N THR A 139 3.26 -6.45 -12.79
CA THR A 139 3.44 -5.95 -14.15
C THR A 139 4.27 -4.67 -14.16
N GLU A 140 4.00 -3.74 -13.24
CA GLU A 140 4.77 -2.49 -13.13
C GLU A 140 6.22 -2.75 -12.71
N HIS A 141 6.45 -3.60 -11.72
CA HIS A 141 7.81 -3.96 -11.28
C HIS A 141 8.59 -4.71 -12.36
N LEU A 142 7.96 -5.68 -13.04
CA LEU A 142 8.63 -6.43 -14.12
C LEU A 142 9.03 -5.50 -15.27
N THR A 143 8.12 -4.69 -15.78
CA THR A 143 8.40 -3.75 -16.87
C THR A 143 9.47 -2.74 -16.48
N THR A 144 9.42 -2.22 -15.27
CA THR A 144 10.36 -1.22 -14.76
C THR A 144 11.75 -1.84 -14.55
N ASN A 145 11.84 -3.03 -13.93
CA ASN A 145 13.13 -3.64 -13.59
C ASN A 145 13.82 -4.30 -14.79
N LEU A 146 13.07 -4.83 -15.75
CA LEU A 146 13.66 -5.50 -16.93
C LEU A 146 14.15 -4.51 -17.99
N TYR A 147 13.48 -3.39 -18.18
CA TYR A 147 13.73 -2.49 -19.30
C TYR A 147 14.39 -1.17 -18.94
N LEU A 148 14.37 -0.75 -17.68
CA LEU A 148 14.89 0.56 -17.28
C LEU A 148 16.20 0.46 -16.50
N SER A 149 17.14 1.36 -16.82
CA SER A 149 18.32 1.57 -16.01
C SER A 149 17.94 2.13 -14.63
N GLY A 150 18.84 2.02 -13.64
CA GLY A 150 18.59 2.60 -12.30
C GLY A 150 18.27 4.09 -12.32
N GLU A 151 18.96 4.87 -13.19
CA GLU A 151 18.70 6.31 -13.37
C GLU A 151 17.30 6.55 -13.96
N ALA A 152 16.89 5.75 -14.95
CA ALA A 152 15.57 5.84 -15.55
C ALA A 152 14.44 5.44 -14.57
N ARG A 153 14.66 4.40 -13.77
CA ARG A 153 13.72 4.00 -12.69
C ARG A 153 13.51 5.11 -11.67
N TYR A 154 14.61 5.72 -11.23
CA TYR A 154 14.55 6.86 -10.32
C TYR A 154 13.77 8.04 -10.93
N SER A 155 14.09 8.44 -12.17
CA SER A 155 13.45 9.57 -12.82
C SER A 155 11.96 9.32 -13.02
N LYS A 156 11.58 8.14 -13.49
CA LYS A 156 10.17 7.74 -13.66
C LYS A 156 9.39 7.82 -12.34
N LEU A 157 9.97 7.27 -11.25
CA LEU A 157 9.32 7.33 -9.94
C LEU A 157 9.24 8.77 -9.41
N PHE A 158 10.29 9.56 -9.59
CA PHE A 158 10.30 10.95 -9.14
C PHE A 158 9.26 11.82 -9.86
N GLU A 159 9.00 11.56 -11.13
CA GLU A 159 7.99 12.27 -11.92
C GLU A 159 6.57 11.81 -11.57
N ALA A 160 6.39 10.49 -11.36
CA ALA A 160 5.07 9.92 -11.09
C ALA A 160 4.63 10.07 -9.63
N LYS A 161 5.57 10.05 -8.67
CA LYS A 161 5.32 9.97 -7.22
C LYS A 161 6.33 10.83 -6.45
N PRO A 162 6.35 12.16 -6.65
CA PRO A 162 7.30 13.04 -5.97
C PRO A 162 7.15 13.02 -4.44
N GLU A 163 5.95 12.76 -3.93
CA GLU A 163 5.65 12.64 -2.50
C GLU A 163 6.46 11.54 -1.81
N TYR A 164 6.84 10.47 -2.52
CA TYR A 164 7.67 9.40 -1.98
C TYR A 164 9.02 9.94 -1.48
N PHE A 165 9.60 10.89 -2.21
CA PHE A 165 10.92 11.45 -1.90
C PHE A 165 10.89 12.51 -0.79
N VAL A 166 9.71 12.93 -0.39
CA VAL A 166 9.49 13.86 0.72
C VAL A 166 9.22 13.10 2.02
N ARG A 167 8.42 12.02 1.95
CA ARG A 167 7.89 11.34 3.14
C ARG A 167 8.60 10.03 3.47
N LEU A 168 9.21 9.37 2.47
CA LEU A 168 9.78 8.05 2.69
C LEU A 168 11.29 8.11 2.93
N PRO A 169 11.82 7.31 3.86
CA PRO A 169 13.24 7.08 4.00
C PRO A 169 13.87 6.54 2.71
N LEU A 170 15.04 7.04 2.35
CA LEU A 170 15.70 6.70 1.08
C LEU A 170 15.96 5.19 0.91
N TYR A 171 16.19 4.46 1.99
CA TYR A 171 16.39 3.01 1.93
C TYR A 171 15.12 2.24 1.53
N HIS A 172 13.94 2.73 1.91
CA HIS A 172 12.68 2.16 1.46
C HIS A 172 12.46 2.39 -0.04
N ILE A 173 12.79 3.60 -0.52
CA ILE A 173 12.72 3.90 -1.96
C ILE A 173 13.73 3.05 -2.74
N ALA A 174 14.93 2.86 -2.22
CA ALA A 174 15.95 2.01 -2.85
C ALA A 174 15.46 0.57 -2.99
N SER A 175 14.92 0.00 -1.90
CA SER A 175 14.32 -1.34 -1.92
C SER A 175 13.19 -1.46 -2.94
N TYR A 176 12.28 -0.47 -3.00
CA TYR A 176 11.18 -0.42 -3.98
C TYR A 176 11.69 -0.37 -5.43
N LEU A 177 12.78 0.36 -5.68
CA LEU A 177 13.42 0.46 -7.00
C LEU A 177 14.35 -0.73 -7.35
N GLY A 178 14.44 -1.72 -6.47
CA GLY A 178 15.31 -2.89 -6.66
C GLY A 178 16.80 -2.54 -6.73
N MET A 179 17.27 -1.63 -5.87
CA MET A 179 18.67 -1.21 -5.81
C MET A 179 19.15 -0.99 -4.38
N GLU A 180 20.47 -0.97 -4.18
CA GLU A 180 21.08 -0.65 -2.91
C GLU A 180 20.98 0.88 -2.64
N LYS A 181 20.88 1.27 -1.35
CA LYS A 181 20.73 2.67 -0.90
C LYS A 181 21.87 3.56 -1.42
N GLU A 182 23.08 3.06 -1.45
CA GLU A 182 24.29 3.77 -1.91
C GLU A 182 24.18 4.09 -3.42
N SER A 183 23.68 3.14 -4.20
CA SER A 183 23.43 3.33 -5.64
C SER A 183 22.38 4.41 -5.88
N LEU A 184 21.27 4.38 -5.13
CA LEU A 184 20.23 5.41 -5.22
C LEU A 184 20.75 6.78 -4.83
N SER A 185 21.53 6.87 -3.76
CA SER A 185 22.16 8.13 -3.30
C SER A 185 23.06 8.73 -4.38
N ARG A 186 23.87 7.89 -5.05
CA ARG A 186 24.75 8.32 -6.15
C ARG A 186 23.95 8.82 -7.37
N ILE A 187 22.91 8.08 -7.77
CA ILE A 187 22.01 8.48 -8.87
C ILE A 187 21.38 9.83 -8.58
N ARG A 188 20.82 10.00 -7.38
CA ARG A 188 20.19 11.26 -6.94
C ARG A 188 21.16 12.45 -7.05
N ARG A 189 22.40 12.29 -6.58
CA ARG A 189 23.41 13.34 -6.67
C ARG A 189 23.71 13.70 -8.13
N THR A 190 23.95 12.70 -8.98
CA THR A 190 24.22 12.92 -10.42
C THR A 190 23.11 13.68 -11.13
N ILE A 191 21.84 13.32 -10.86
CA ILE A 191 20.69 14.00 -11.46
C ILE A 191 20.58 15.47 -10.99
N ILE A 192 20.80 15.72 -9.70
CA ILE A 192 20.80 17.08 -9.16
C ILE A 192 21.91 17.94 -9.79
N GLU A 193 23.10 17.39 -9.95
CA GLU A 193 24.23 18.09 -10.60
C GLU A 193 23.93 18.38 -12.08
N LYS A 194 23.38 17.41 -12.82
CA LYS A 194 22.97 17.63 -14.23
C LYS A 194 21.93 18.77 -14.34
N ARG A 195 20.91 18.76 -13.45
CA ARG A 195 19.86 19.80 -13.46
C ARG A 195 20.40 21.19 -13.11
N LYS A 196 21.37 21.28 -12.18
CA LYS A 196 22.03 22.57 -11.87
C LYS A 196 22.81 23.12 -13.06
N LYS A 197 23.53 22.25 -13.79
CA LYS A 197 24.29 22.67 -14.99
C LYS A 197 23.38 23.19 -16.11
N ILE A 198 22.24 22.53 -16.34
CA ILE A 198 21.25 22.96 -17.36
C ILE A 198 20.61 24.31 -17.01
N ARG A 199 20.40 24.60 -15.71
CA ARG A 199 19.83 25.89 -15.27
C ARG A 199 20.84 27.05 -15.28
N ALA A 200 22.13 26.74 -15.33
CA ALA A 200 23.21 27.72 -15.32
C ALA A 200 23.75 28.04 -16.74
N ALA A 201 23.28 27.32 -17.74
CA ALA A 201 23.57 27.54 -19.18
C ALA A 201 22.43 28.28 -19.88
#